data_bd732475e58637de2e442e8a88534c5f
#
_entry.id   bd732475e58637de2e442e8a88534c5f
#
_cell.length_a   1.000
_cell.length_b   1.000
_cell.length_c   1.000
_cell.angle_alpha   90.00
_cell.angle_beta   90.00
_cell.angle_gamma   90.00
#
_symmetry.space_group_name_H-M   'P 1'
#
loop_
_entity.id
_entity.type
_entity.pdbx_description
1 polymer ?
#
loop_
_entity_poly.entity_id
_entity_poly.type
_entity_poly.pdbx_seq_one_letter_code
_entity_poly.pdbx_strand_id
1 'polypeptide(L)'
;MKRNVAIVTASLLCVSLLSGCGTKKDEDVKVTPKIVKAQSVQEQSLVDGLTYIGVVKAKDTKNYSFLMSGKIATINVEKGQKFKKGDVLATMDTKTLQYTADISGNTSETAKATLEKTISTYDTNIQAAKTSIETLNTSIAAAEQGIEAGQKSIDANQVALDAAENALNRLKQKLSDAKALNNAGGVSDSDVKDLETNLVSKQAEYDTKVAELNSAKAELQSKKAEVSSLYDKKKTAQDTLNNLYVSKDKDVKAAQAAVNSANTSGDIIQKNINDSTITADADGYVMELPYKEGEVIAAGYPVVVAKST
;
A
#
# COMPACT_ATOMS: atom_id res chain seq x y z
N MET A 1 -10.30 -35.74 13.32
CA MET A 1 -10.04 -37.13 13.72
C MET A 1 -9.75 -37.17 15.21
N LYS A 2 -10.57 -37.96 15.92
CA LYS A 2 -10.38 -38.62 17.22
C LYS A 2 -10.10 -37.68 18.43
N ARG A 3 -11.04 -37.36 19.27
CA ARG A 3 -12.00 -38.17 20.05
C ARG A 3 -11.49 -38.61 21.41
N ASN A 4 -12.12 -38.01 22.46
CA ASN A 4 -12.56 -38.66 23.71
C ASN A 4 -11.56 -39.50 24.55
N VAL A 5 -11.72 -39.29 25.81
CA VAL A 5 -11.50 -40.11 27.00
C VAL A 5 -10.84 -39.23 28.06
N ALA A 6 -11.37 -38.91 29.22
CA ALA A 6 -12.05 -39.74 30.17
C ALA A 6 -12.86 -38.91 31.17
N ILE A 7 -14.10 -39.25 31.30
CA ILE A 7 -14.92 -39.11 32.52
C ILE A 7 -14.96 -40.49 33.11
N VAL A 8 -14.63 -40.67 34.31
CA VAL A 8 -15.03 -41.66 35.31
C VAL A 8 -14.00 -41.70 36.43
N THR A 9 -14.33 -41.18 37.56
CA THR A 9 -14.11 -41.75 38.90
C THR A 9 -14.37 -40.69 39.97
N ALA A 10 -15.58 -40.62 40.45
CA ALA A 10 -15.88 -40.11 41.80
C ALA A 10 -17.30 -40.49 42.17
N SER A 11 -17.51 -41.70 42.56
CA SER A 11 -18.65 -42.07 43.41
C SER A 11 -18.27 -43.31 44.19
N LEU A 12 -17.94 -43.11 45.42
CA LEU A 12 -18.12 -44.08 46.53
C LEU A 12 -17.58 -43.47 47.82
N LEU A 13 -18.43 -43.08 48.69
CA LEU A 13 -18.33 -43.26 50.16
C LEU A 13 -19.29 -42.30 50.89
N CYS A 14 -20.52 -42.67 50.90
CA CYS A 14 -21.50 -42.24 51.92
C CYS A 14 -22.20 -43.52 52.36
N VAL A 15 -21.93 -44.07 53.49
CA VAL A 15 -22.85 -44.84 54.33
C VAL A 15 -22.13 -45.21 55.65
N SER A 16 -22.87 -45.09 56.73
CA SER A 16 -22.64 -45.49 58.13
C SER A 16 -22.17 -44.32 59.02
N LEU A 17 -22.90 -43.86 60.03
CA LEU A 17 -23.56 -44.65 61.06
C LEU A 17 -24.63 -43.83 61.77
N LEU A 18 -25.83 -44.29 61.76
CA LEU A 18 -26.87 -44.04 62.78
C LEU A 18 -26.74 -45.15 63.83
N SER A 19 -26.60 -44.81 65.07
CA SER A 19 -27.20 -45.58 66.18
C SER A 19 -26.73 -45.06 67.55
N GLY A 20 -27.67 -44.85 68.44
CA GLY A 20 -27.42 -44.91 69.84
C GLY A 20 -28.32 -44.01 70.71
N CYS A 21 -29.60 -44.28 70.77
CA CYS A 21 -30.47 -43.88 71.88
C CYS A 21 -30.12 -44.73 73.11
N GLY A 22 -29.89 -44.10 74.26
CA GLY A 22 -29.75 -44.74 75.51
C GLY A 22 -30.32 -43.90 76.63
N THR A 23 -31.54 -44.24 77.05
CA THR A 23 -32.25 -43.76 78.25
C THR A 23 -31.62 -44.34 79.51
N LYS A 24 -31.35 -43.52 80.53
CA LYS A 24 -31.19 -44.01 81.93
C LYS A 24 -31.81 -43.01 82.87
N LYS A 25 -32.84 -43.52 83.47
CA LYS A 25 -33.41 -43.51 84.81
C LYS A 25 -32.92 -42.47 85.83
N ASP A 26 -33.93 -41.81 86.36
CA ASP A 26 -33.92 -41.05 87.65
C ASP A 26 -33.42 -41.86 88.84
N GLU A 27 -32.50 -41.29 89.56
CA GLU A 27 -32.28 -41.66 90.96
C GLU A 27 -32.43 -40.43 91.86
N ASP A 28 -33.34 -40.52 92.71
CA ASP A 28 -33.60 -39.62 93.83
C ASP A 28 -32.35 -39.41 94.68
N VAL A 29 -31.86 -38.20 94.76
CA VAL A 29 -30.82 -37.82 95.71
C VAL A 29 -31.41 -36.84 96.69
N LYS A 30 -31.58 -37.26 97.95
CA LYS A 30 -31.92 -36.46 99.11
C LYS A 30 -31.05 -35.21 99.21
N VAL A 31 -31.68 -34.06 99.08
CA VAL A 31 -30.98 -32.80 99.28
C VAL A 31 -30.93 -32.47 100.78
N THR A 32 -29.75 -32.56 101.39
CA THR A 32 -29.44 -31.94 102.67
C THR A 32 -29.17 -30.44 102.49
N PRO A 33 -29.79 -29.53 103.16
CA PRO A 33 -29.53 -28.12 102.99
C PRO A 33 -28.17 -27.72 103.50
N LYS A 34 -27.30 -27.33 102.58
CA LYS A 34 -25.97 -26.78 102.89
C LYS A 34 -26.11 -25.29 103.12
N ILE A 35 -25.81 -24.83 104.34
CA ILE A 35 -25.80 -23.42 104.67
C ILE A 35 -24.69 -22.75 103.81
N VAL A 36 -25.09 -21.89 102.91
CA VAL A 36 -24.19 -21.05 102.12
C VAL A 36 -24.05 -19.71 102.80
N LYS A 37 -22.84 -19.35 103.17
CA LYS A 37 -22.55 -17.95 103.53
C LYS A 37 -22.64 -17.09 102.29
N ALA A 38 -23.61 -16.17 102.29
CA ALA A 38 -23.63 -15.14 101.25
C ALA A 38 -22.55 -14.12 101.58
N GLN A 39 -21.62 -14.01 100.64
CA GLN A 39 -20.65 -12.94 100.61
C GLN A 39 -21.14 -11.91 99.64
N SER A 40 -21.23 -10.63 100.00
CA SER A 40 -21.62 -9.55 99.11
C SER A 40 -20.62 -9.49 97.98
N VAL A 41 -21.18 -9.53 96.75
CA VAL A 41 -20.37 -9.31 95.53
C VAL A 41 -20.03 -7.83 95.51
N GLN A 42 -18.77 -7.49 95.65
CA GLN A 42 -18.28 -6.19 95.27
C GLN A 42 -18.21 -6.13 93.75
N GLU A 43 -18.88 -5.12 93.17
CA GLU A 43 -18.64 -4.82 91.75
C GLU A 43 -17.18 -4.40 91.59
N GLN A 44 -16.36 -5.30 91.11
CA GLN A 44 -15.03 -5.01 90.65
C GLN A 44 -15.15 -4.76 89.13
N SER A 45 -15.03 -3.50 88.76
CA SER A 45 -14.93 -3.16 87.36
C SER A 45 -13.67 -3.81 86.81
N LEU A 46 -13.81 -4.96 86.18
CA LEU A 46 -12.79 -5.53 85.32
C LEU A 46 -12.67 -4.66 84.06
N VAL A 47 -11.83 -3.65 84.17
CA VAL A 47 -11.32 -3.02 82.93
C VAL A 47 -10.28 -3.94 82.33
N ASP A 48 -10.76 -5.07 81.85
CA ASP A 48 -9.94 -5.89 80.95
C ASP A 48 -9.89 -5.13 79.62
N GLY A 49 -8.95 -4.23 79.54
CA GLY A 49 -8.58 -3.62 78.30
C GLY A 49 -8.02 -4.67 77.35
N LEU A 50 -8.85 -5.28 76.53
CA LEU A 50 -8.42 -6.11 75.46
C LEU A 50 -7.59 -5.24 74.53
N THR A 51 -6.28 -5.29 74.62
CA THR A 51 -5.37 -4.62 73.72
C THR A 51 -5.30 -5.45 72.41
N TYR A 52 -6.03 -4.99 71.38
CA TYR A 52 -5.92 -5.53 70.05
C TYR A 52 -4.77 -4.84 69.33
N ILE A 53 -3.77 -5.59 68.91
CA ILE A 53 -2.75 -5.14 67.97
C ILE A 53 -3.40 -5.23 66.58
N GLY A 54 -3.85 -4.15 66.01
CA GLY A 54 -4.37 -4.09 64.66
C GLY A 54 -3.38 -3.40 63.74
N VAL A 55 -3.20 -3.94 62.55
CA VAL A 55 -2.48 -3.27 61.48
C VAL A 55 -3.52 -2.44 60.69
N VAL A 56 -3.37 -1.15 60.71
CA VAL A 56 -4.20 -0.26 59.86
C VAL A 56 -3.67 -0.35 58.42
N LYS A 57 -4.44 -1.02 57.58
CA LYS A 57 -4.17 -0.99 56.10
C LYS A 57 -5.03 0.06 55.47
N ALA A 58 -4.46 0.86 54.57
CA ALA A 58 -5.23 1.77 53.76
C ALA A 58 -6.25 1.01 52.90
N LYS A 59 -7.50 1.45 52.86
CA LYS A 59 -8.56 0.80 52.11
C LYS A 59 -8.38 0.93 50.59
N ASP A 60 -7.84 2.09 50.14
CA ASP A 60 -7.67 2.42 48.72
C ASP A 60 -6.19 2.66 48.46
N THR A 61 -5.53 1.64 47.95
CA THR A 61 -4.14 1.73 47.50
C THR A 61 -4.12 1.68 45.96
N LYS A 62 -3.30 2.54 45.37
CA LYS A 62 -3.05 2.58 43.95
C LYS A 62 -1.63 2.08 43.66
N ASN A 63 -1.53 1.16 42.75
CA ASN A 63 -0.28 0.56 42.33
C ASN A 63 0.17 1.21 41.01
N TYR A 64 1.33 1.83 41.00
CA TYR A 64 1.97 2.35 39.83
C TYR A 64 3.03 1.35 39.37
N SER A 65 2.87 0.84 38.16
CA SER A 65 3.73 -0.18 37.56
C SER A 65 4.11 0.20 36.14
N PHE A 66 5.26 -0.29 35.69
CA PHE A 66 5.60 -0.19 34.28
C PHE A 66 4.78 -1.19 33.45
N LEU A 67 4.45 -0.81 32.21
CA LEU A 67 3.74 -1.67 31.27
C LEU A 67 4.67 -2.65 30.55
N MET A 68 5.98 -2.50 30.71
CA MET A 68 6.99 -3.33 30.11
C MET A 68 8.03 -3.79 31.14
N SER A 69 8.77 -4.85 30.81
CA SER A 69 9.87 -5.35 31.64
C SER A 69 11.16 -4.58 31.31
N GLY A 70 11.95 -4.30 32.31
CA GLY A 70 13.24 -3.60 32.12
C GLY A 70 13.94 -3.27 33.44
N LYS A 71 15.05 -2.55 33.35
CA LYS A 71 15.81 -2.08 34.49
C LYS A 71 15.31 -0.71 34.93
N ILE A 72 15.06 -0.53 36.23
CA ILE A 72 14.71 0.76 36.81
C ILE A 72 15.91 1.68 36.73
N ALA A 73 15.77 2.85 36.11
CA ALA A 73 16.81 3.87 36.02
C ALA A 73 16.77 4.78 37.24
N THR A 74 15.60 5.36 37.55
CA THR A 74 15.42 6.27 38.70
C THR A 74 14.09 6.04 39.36
N ILE A 75 14.04 6.31 40.67
CA ILE A 75 12.81 6.45 41.48
C ILE A 75 12.83 7.84 42.09
N ASN A 76 11.97 8.73 41.58
CA ASN A 76 11.99 10.18 41.90
C ASN A 76 11.17 10.52 43.16
N VAL A 77 10.74 9.54 43.92
CA VAL A 77 9.92 9.71 45.13
C VAL A 77 10.42 8.84 46.26
N GLU A 78 10.17 9.28 47.49
CA GLU A 78 10.54 8.57 48.69
C GLU A 78 9.30 8.10 49.48
N LYS A 79 9.47 7.08 50.31
CA LYS A 79 8.41 6.58 51.18
C LYS A 79 7.87 7.73 52.10
N GLY A 80 6.56 7.94 52.12
CA GLY A 80 5.89 9.01 52.86
C GLY A 80 5.86 10.36 52.14
N GLN A 81 6.49 10.50 50.99
CA GLN A 81 6.46 11.71 50.17
C GLN A 81 5.11 11.93 49.51
N LYS A 82 4.67 13.19 49.44
CA LYS A 82 3.49 13.61 48.67
C LYS A 82 3.92 13.91 47.22
N PHE A 83 3.04 13.55 46.29
CA PHE A 83 3.20 13.86 44.87
C PHE A 83 1.88 14.40 44.30
N LYS A 84 1.99 15.10 43.17
CA LYS A 84 0.86 15.66 42.45
C LYS A 84 0.60 14.88 41.17
N LYS A 85 -0.61 14.99 40.65
CA LYS A 85 -0.93 14.50 39.33
C LYS A 85 0.01 15.10 38.29
N GLY A 86 0.61 14.25 37.45
CA GLY A 86 1.60 14.60 36.42
C GLY A 86 3.04 14.46 36.86
N ASP A 87 3.32 14.27 38.14
CA ASP A 87 4.70 14.05 38.63
C ASP A 87 5.24 12.71 38.10
N VAL A 88 6.50 12.69 37.70
CA VAL A 88 7.22 11.48 37.31
C VAL A 88 7.67 10.73 38.57
N LEU A 89 7.11 9.55 38.80
CA LEU A 89 7.39 8.75 39.98
C LEU A 89 8.61 7.86 39.81
N ALA A 90 8.76 7.24 38.62
CA ALA A 90 9.89 6.37 38.30
C ALA A 90 10.12 6.33 36.77
N THR A 91 11.36 6.00 36.37
CA THR A 91 11.74 5.79 34.97
C THR A 91 12.52 4.50 34.79
N MET A 92 12.40 3.90 33.60
CA MET A 92 13.25 2.78 33.15
C MET A 92 14.46 3.26 32.37
N ASP A 93 15.48 2.41 32.24
CA ASP A 93 16.58 2.63 31.31
C ASP A 93 16.11 2.44 29.86
N THR A 94 16.04 3.54 29.12
CA THR A 94 15.54 3.60 27.74
C THR A 94 16.64 3.67 26.70
N LYS A 95 17.93 3.56 27.05
CA LYS A 95 19.05 3.72 26.11
C LYS A 95 18.93 2.82 24.90
N THR A 96 18.63 1.53 25.11
CA THR A 96 18.46 0.58 24.00
C THR A 96 17.25 0.92 23.15
N LEU A 97 16.14 1.38 23.76
CA LEU A 97 14.95 1.82 23.03
C LEU A 97 15.25 3.08 22.19
N GLN A 98 16.04 4.02 22.71
CA GLN A 98 16.46 5.21 21.97
C GLN A 98 17.29 4.85 20.74
N TYR A 99 18.28 3.95 20.87
CA TYR A 99 19.04 3.45 19.72
C TYR A 99 18.13 2.75 18.70
N THR A 100 17.16 1.98 19.16
CA THR A 100 16.19 1.34 18.27
C THR A 100 15.28 2.37 17.59
N ALA A 101 14.91 3.46 18.28
CA ALA A 101 14.17 4.58 17.70
C ALA A 101 14.97 5.28 16.59
N ASP A 102 16.27 5.53 16.82
CA ASP A 102 17.14 6.12 15.80
C ASP A 102 17.27 5.24 14.56
N ILE A 103 17.44 3.93 14.75
CA ILE A 103 17.47 2.96 13.65
C ILE A 103 16.13 2.95 12.89
N SER A 104 15.02 3.00 13.59
CA SER A 104 13.69 3.06 12.96
C SER A 104 13.48 4.37 12.20
N GLY A 105 13.96 5.48 12.75
CA GLY A 105 13.98 6.79 12.07
C GLY A 105 14.74 6.75 10.76
N ASN A 106 15.96 6.22 10.77
CA ASN A 106 16.80 6.05 9.57
C ASN A 106 16.13 5.11 8.54
N THR A 107 15.44 4.07 9.01
CA THR A 107 14.69 3.14 8.14
C THR A 107 13.52 3.87 7.47
N SER A 108 12.77 4.69 8.22
CA SER A 108 11.69 5.52 7.67
C SER A 108 12.20 6.53 6.64
N GLU A 109 13.32 7.18 6.89
CA GLU A 109 13.94 8.12 5.96
C GLU A 109 14.39 7.41 4.68
N THR A 110 15.02 6.24 4.79
CA THR A 110 15.40 5.41 3.63
C THR A 110 14.18 4.98 2.81
N ALA A 111 13.09 4.59 3.47
CA ALA A 111 11.86 4.22 2.79
C ALA A 111 11.24 5.42 2.05
N LYS A 112 11.25 6.63 2.64
CA LYS A 112 10.79 7.88 2.00
C LYS A 112 11.65 8.23 0.78
N ALA A 113 12.97 8.16 0.91
CA ALA A 113 13.88 8.39 -0.21
C ALA A 113 13.66 7.40 -1.36
N THR A 114 13.38 6.14 -1.04
CA THR A 114 13.04 5.10 -2.03
C THR A 114 11.71 5.43 -2.73
N LEU A 115 10.69 5.86 -1.99
CA LEU A 115 9.41 6.30 -2.56
C LEU A 115 9.60 7.47 -3.53
N GLU A 116 10.33 8.49 -3.13
CA GLU A 116 10.62 9.68 -3.94
C GLU A 116 11.38 9.30 -5.21
N LYS A 117 12.42 8.47 -5.08
CA LYS A 117 13.16 7.94 -6.24
C LYS A 117 12.25 7.17 -7.20
N THR A 118 11.36 6.33 -6.67
CA THR A 118 10.40 5.56 -7.48
C THR A 118 9.49 6.50 -8.28
N ILE A 119 8.91 7.51 -7.63
CA ILE A 119 8.07 8.53 -8.28
C ILE A 119 8.84 9.25 -9.38
N SER A 120 10.03 9.78 -9.07
CA SER A 120 10.86 10.54 -10.00
C SER A 120 11.27 9.71 -11.22
N THR A 121 11.61 8.42 -11.01
CA THR A 121 11.97 7.51 -12.11
C THR A 121 10.80 7.31 -13.06
N TYR A 122 9.62 7.03 -12.53
CA TYR A 122 8.42 6.86 -13.36
C TYR A 122 8.02 8.15 -14.07
N ASP A 123 8.11 9.32 -13.42
CA ASP A 123 7.78 10.60 -14.02
C ASP A 123 8.69 10.92 -15.21
N THR A 124 9.99 10.64 -15.08
CA THR A 124 10.97 10.77 -16.16
C THR A 124 10.62 9.85 -17.34
N ASN A 125 10.33 8.57 -17.07
CA ASN A 125 9.98 7.61 -18.12
C ASN A 125 8.65 7.94 -18.80
N ILE A 126 7.65 8.38 -18.05
CA ILE A 126 6.36 8.82 -18.58
C ILE A 126 6.55 10.05 -19.47
N GLN A 127 7.36 11.01 -19.06
CA GLN A 127 7.65 12.19 -19.87
C GLN A 127 8.36 11.82 -21.17
N ALA A 128 9.34 10.92 -21.12
CA ALA A 128 10.02 10.41 -22.31
C ALA A 128 9.05 9.72 -23.29
N ALA A 129 8.13 8.88 -22.75
CA ALA A 129 7.12 8.21 -23.57
C ALA A 129 6.14 9.21 -24.21
N LYS A 130 5.73 10.26 -23.49
CA LYS A 130 4.89 11.35 -24.04
C LYS A 130 5.60 12.09 -25.17
N THR A 131 6.86 12.46 -24.98
CA THR A 131 7.67 13.12 -26.02
C THR A 131 7.82 12.25 -27.26
N SER A 132 8.01 10.91 -27.06
CA SER A 132 8.06 9.96 -28.18
C SER A 132 6.73 9.94 -28.98
N ILE A 133 5.59 9.94 -28.30
CA ILE A 133 4.25 10.00 -28.94
C ILE A 133 4.08 11.31 -29.72
N GLU A 134 4.52 12.43 -29.18
CA GLU A 134 4.46 13.75 -29.83
C GLU A 134 5.32 13.77 -31.10
N THR A 135 6.53 13.23 -31.03
CA THR A 135 7.42 13.09 -32.20
C THR A 135 6.76 12.22 -33.28
N LEU A 136 6.13 11.11 -32.89
CA LEU A 136 5.40 10.25 -33.83
C LEU A 136 4.20 10.97 -34.44
N ASN A 137 3.45 11.78 -33.68
CA ASN A 137 2.36 12.59 -34.21
C ASN A 137 2.84 13.57 -35.29
N THR A 138 3.97 14.25 -35.03
CA THR A 138 4.58 15.16 -36.00
C THR A 138 5.02 14.41 -37.26
N SER A 139 5.62 13.23 -37.10
CA SER A 139 6.05 12.39 -38.22
C SER A 139 4.85 11.88 -39.05
N ILE A 140 3.76 11.48 -38.39
CA ILE A 140 2.51 11.08 -39.05
C ILE A 140 1.96 12.23 -39.87
N ALA A 141 1.84 13.41 -39.27
CA ALA A 141 1.31 14.60 -39.99
C ALA A 141 2.13 14.96 -41.23
N ALA A 142 3.47 14.88 -41.13
CA ALA A 142 4.34 15.11 -42.29
C ALA A 142 4.17 14.04 -43.38
N ALA A 143 4.05 12.76 -42.98
CA ALA A 143 3.84 11.65 -43.91
C ALA A 143 2.45 11.74 -44.59
N GLU A 144 1.41 12.15 -43.86
CA GLU A 144 0.05 12.41 -44.44
C GLU A 144 0.05 13.52 -45.45
N GLN A 145 0.79 14.63 -45.22
CA GLN A 145 1.02 15.67 -46.25
C GLN A 145 1.72 15.10 -47.49
N GLY A 146 2.65 14.15 -47.28
CA GLY A 146 3.29 13.42 -48.37
C GLY A 146 2.31 12.58 -49.20
N ILE A 147 1.31 11.97 -48.56
CA ILE A 147 0.23 11.25 -49.25
C ILE A 147 -0.62 12.19 -50.08
N GLU A 148 -1.01 13.38 -49.55
CA GLU A 148 -1.79 14.38 -50.27
C GLU A 148 -1.03 14.88 -51.48
N ALA A 149 0.27 15.18 -51.37
CA ALA A 149 1.11 15.58 -52.49
C ALA A 149 1.22 14.46 -53.55
N GLY A 150 1.38 13.19 -53.10
CA GLY A 150 1.38 12.04 -53.99
C GLY A 150 0.08 11.85 -54.75
N GLN A 151 -1.07 12.08 -54.10
CA GLN A 151 -2.38 12.05 -54.80
C GLN A 151 -2.50 13.14 -55.87
N LYS A 152 -2.08 14.38 -55.58
CA LYS A 152 -2.06 15.47 -56.57
C LYS A 152 -1.15 15.14 -57.75
N SER A 153 -0.03 14.45 -57.52
CA SER A 153 0.87 13.97 -58.60
C SER A 153 0.20 12.92 -59.50
N ILE A 154 -0.55 11.99 -58.90
CA ILE A 154 -1.34 10.99 -59.63
C ILE A 154 -2.40 11.69 -60.50
N ASP A 155 -3.13 12.64 -59.94
CA ASP A 155 -4.18 13.39 -60.67
C ASP A 155 -3.59 14.15 -61.87
N ALA A 156 -2.44 14.79 -61.71
CA ALA A 156 -1.70 15.45 -62.80
C ALA A 156 -1.23 14.46 -63.87
N ASN A 157 -0.67 13.32 -63.46
CA ASN A 157 -0.24 12.29 -64.41
C ASN A 157 -1.41 11.66 -65.16
N GLN A 158 -2.58 11.50 -64.52
CA GLN A 158 -3.81 11.04 -65.15
C GLN A 158 -4.28 11.99 -66.22
N VAL A 159 -4.30 13.31 -65.95
CA VAL A 159 -4.65 14.34 -66.96
C VAL A 159 -3.67 14.31 -68.14
N ALA A 160 -2.37 14.12 -67.89
CA ALA A 160 -1.35 14.01 -68.95
C ALA A 160 -1.54 12.76 -69.80
N LEU A 161 -1.90 11.61 -69.14
CA LEU A 161 -2.18 10.39 -69.87
C LEU A 161 -3.42 10.49 -70.74
N ASP A 162 -4.51 11.08 -70.20
CA ASP A 162 -5.75 11.32 -70.99
C ASP A 162 -5.50 12.22 -72.20
N ALA A 163 -4.65 13.23 -72.08
CA ALA A 163 -4.26 14.07 -73.20
C ALA A 163 -3.45 13.31 -74.27
N ALA A 164 -2.50 12.46 -73.83
CA ALA A 164 -1.73 11.63 -74.72
C ALA A 164 -2.60 10.58 -75.43
N GLU A 165 -3.52 9.94 -74.72
CA GLU A 165 -4.49 9.02 -75.30
C GLU A 165 -5.39 9.67 -76.34
N ASN A 166 -5.92 10.82 -76.05
CA ASN A 166 -6.74 11.59 -77.01
C ASN A 166 -5.94 11.99 -78.27
N ALA A 167 -4.65 12.36 -78.11
CA ALA A 167 -3.79 12.69 -79.23
C ALA A 167 -3.50 11.45 -80.13
N LEU A 168 -3.21 10.30 -79.47
CA LEU A 168 -2.99 9.04 -80.14
C LEU A 168 -4.25 8.57 -80.89
N ASN A 169 -5.40 8.66 -80.30
CA ASN A 169 -6.66 8.24 -80.93
C ASN A 169 -7.01 9.12 -82.13
N ARG A 170 -6.78 10.46 -82.06
CA ARG A 170 -6.94 11.35 -83.20
C ARG A 170 -5.98 11.01 -84.32
N LEU A 171 -4.74 10.64 -84.03
CA LEU A 171 -3.74 10.24 -85.04
C LEU A 171 -4.10 8.91 -85.69
N LYS A 172 -4.56 7.91 -84.88
CA LYS A 172 -5.07 6.62 -85.39
C LYS A 172 -6.22 6.85 -86.39
N GLN A 173 -7.16 7.76 -86.12
CA GLN A 173 -8.26 8.13 -87.05
C GLN A 173 -7.74 8.76 -88.29
N LYS A 174 -6.84 9.75 -88.19
CA LYS A 174 -6.22 10.41 -89.36
C LYS A 174 -5.49 9.41 -90.25
N LEU A 175 -4.77 8.46 -89.68
CA LEU A 175 -4.11 7.45 -90.47
C LEU A 175 -5.09 6.49 -91.16
N SER A 176 -6.18 6.11 -90.49
CA SER A 176 -7.27 5.34 -91.13
C SER A 176 -7.84 6.02 -92.31
N ASP A 177 -8.18 7.35 -92.15
CA ASP A 177 -8.75 8.17 -93.20
C ASP A 177 -7.76 8.34 -94.39
N ALA A 178 -6.48 8.61 -94.06
CA ALA A 178 -5.43 8.71 -95.06
C ALA A 178 -5.21 7.44 -95.87
N LYS A 179 -5.24 6.27 -95.22
CA LYS A 179 -5.16 4.95 -95.89
C LYS A 179 -6.34 4.71 -96.81
N ALA A 180 -7.55 5.11 -96.43
CA ALA A 180 -8.74 5.04 -97.27
C ALA A 180 -8.60 5.95 -98.52
N LEU A 181 -8.15 7.21 -98.36
CA LEU A 181 -7.90 8.16 -99.44
C LEU A 181 -6.74 7.74 -100.36
N ASN A 182 -5.65 7.17 -99.81
CA ASN A 182 -4.53 6.65 -100.64
C ASN A 182 -4.99 5.49 -101.53
N ASN A 183 -5.82 4.58 -101.03
CA ASN A 183 -6.44 3.55 -101.91
C ASN A 183 -7.35 4.11 -103.02
N ALA A 184 -7.81 5.28 -102.84
CA ALA A 184 -8.57 6.01 -103.88
C ALA A 184 -7.72 6.99 -104.77
N GLY A 185 -6.42 7.04 -104.58
CA GLY A 185 -5.46 7.86 -105.29
C GLY A 185 -5.40 9.33 -104.83
N GLY A 186 -6.01 9.69 -103.70
CA GLY A 186 -6.06 11.05 -103.18
C GLY A 186 -4.98 11.53 -102.25
N VAL A 187 -4.12 10.59 -101.76
CA VAL A 187 -2.98 10.85 -100.80
C VAL A 187 -1.75 10.03 -101.22
N SER A 188 -0.53 10.56 -101.06
CA SER A 188 0.72 9.82 -101.41
C SER A 188 1.09 8.76 -100.40
N ASP A 189 1.85 7.70 -100.82
CA ASP A 189 2.38 6.67 -99.95
C ASP A 189 3.32 7.29 -98.92
N SER A 190 4.04 8.36 -99.27
CA SER A 190 4.94 9.06 -98.32
C SER A 190 4.16 9.66 -97.14
N ASP A 191 3.03 10.30 -97.42
CA ASP A 191 2.16 10.95 -96.41
C ASP A 191 1.60 9.91 -95.46
N VAL A 192 1.19 8.71 -95.93
CA VAL A 192 0.74 7.60 -95.11
C VAL A 192 1.91 7.06 -94.19
N LYS A 193 3.09 6.94 -94.76
CA LYS A 193 4.28 6.48 -94.05
C LYS A 193 4.72 7.47 -92.95
N ASP A 194 4.61 8.76 -93.21
CA ASP A 194 4.90 9.82 -92.24
C ASP A 194 3.87 9.78 -91.08
N LEU A 195 2.61 9.51 -91.33
CA LEU A 195 1.59 9.33 -90.32
C LEU A 195 1.81 8.03 -89.47
N GLU A 196 2.30 6.95 -90.11
CA GLU A 196 2.67 5.72 -89.42
C GLU A 196 3.88 5.95 -88.48
N THR A 197 4.90 6.69 -88.95
CA THR A 197 6.04 7.06 -88.12
C THR A 197 5.60 7.93 -86.90
N ASN A 198 4.74 8.92 -87.16
CA ASN A 198 4.16 9.77 -86.11
C ASN A 198 3.31 8.94 -85.13
N LEU A 199 2.58 7.91 -85.60
CA LEU A 199 1.79 7.05 -84.72
C LEU A 199 2.68 6.26 -83.77
N VAL A 200 3.84 5.68 -84.24
CA VAL A 200 4.81 5.02 -83.39
C VAL A 200 5.35 5.95 -82.31
N SER A 201 5.68 7.21 -82.68
CA SER A 201 6.12 8.23 -81.70
C SER A 201 5.05 8.54 -80.65
N LYS A 202 3.77 8.75 -81.08
CA LYS A 202 2.68 9.04 -80.18
C LYS A 202 2.29 7.85 -79.31
N GLN A 203 2.43 6.60 -79.77
CA GLN A 203 2.28 5.42 -78.97
C GLN A 203 3.37 5.35 -77.88
N ALA A 204 4.64 5.61 -78.21
CA ALA A 204 5.71 5.65 -77.24
C ALA A 204 5.50 6.73 -76.16
N GLU A 205 4.97 7.91 -76.55
CA GLU A 205 4.57 9.00 -75.62
C GLU A 205 3.45 8.53 -74.65
N TYR A 206 2.40 7.88 -75.15
CA TYR A 206 1.35 7.29 -74.36
C TYR A 206 1.88 6.24 -73.37
N ASP A 207 2.70 5.29 -73.86
CA ASP A 207 3.28 4.22 -73.01
C ASP A 207 4.17 4.82 -71.93
N THR A 208 4.88 5.91 -72.20
CA THR A 208 5.64 6.65 -71.19
C THR A 208 4.76 7.22 -70.12
N LYS A 209 3.61 7.83 -70.50
CA LYS A 209 2.63 8.40 -69.54
C LYS A 209 1.97 7.33 -68.68
N VAL A 210 1.71 6.15 -69.23
CA VAL A 210 1.23 4.98 -68.49
C VAL A 210 2.25 4.57 -67.43
N ALA A 211 3.55 4.51 -67.78
CA ALA A 211 4.63 4.15 -66.89
C ALA A 211 4.80 5.17 -65.75
N GLU A 212 4.75 6.48 -66.07
CA GLU A 212 4.79 7.59 -65.11
C GLU A 212 3.66 7.49 -64.10
N LEU A 213 2.42 7.27 -64.55
CA LEU A 213 1.25 7.09 -63.70
C LEU A 213 1.37 5.89 -62.78
N ASN A 214 1.81 4.76 -63.28
CA ASN A 214 2.01 3.54 -62.51
C ASN A 214 3.14 3.71 -61.45
N SER A 215 4.21 4.42 -61.78
CA SER A 215 5.27 4.76 -60.84
C SER A 215 4.74 5.65 -59.70
N ALA A 216 3.96 6.71 -60.03
CA ALA A 216 3.35 7.59 -59.03
C ALA A 216 2.38 6.82 -58.11
N LYS A 217 1.58 5.87 -58.65
CA LYS A 217 0.70 5.01 -57.87
C LYS A 217 1.48 4.11 -56.91
N ALA A 218 2.57 3.51 -57.33
CA ALA A 218 3.43 2.68 -56.50
C ALA A 218 4.09 3.51 -55.39
N GLU A 219 4.56 4.71 -55.67
CA GLU A 219 5.08 5.63 -54.67
C GLU A 219 4.03 6.01 -53.62
N LEU A 220 2.81 6.36 -54.03
CA LEU A 220 1.71 6.64 -53.08
C LEU A 220 1.42 5.43 -52.19
N GLN A 221 1.43 4.21 -52.73
CA GLN A 221 1.22 3.00 -51.94
C GLN A 221 2.31 2.80 -50.89
N SER A 222 3.57 3.07 -51.24
CA SER A 222 4.67 3.06 -50.30
C SER A 222 4.51 4.07 -49.18
N LYS A 223 4.12 5.31 -49.49
CA LYS A 223 3.82 6.36 -48.49
C LYS A 223 2.67 5.97 -47.56
N LYS A 224 1.61 5.34 -48.10
CA LYS A 224 0.50 4.82 -47.27
C LYS A 224 0.97 3.71 -46.30
N ALA A 225 1.83 2.82 -46.75
CA ALA A 225 2.42 1.78 -45.87
C ALA A 225 3.31 2.38 -44.79
N GLU A 226 4.07 3.43 -45.09
CA GLU A 226 4.87 4.17 -44.11
C GLU A 226 3.98 4.80 -43.03
N VAL A 227 2.90 5.49 -43.41
CA VAL A 227 1.95 6.06 -42.45
C VAL A 227 1.33 4.98 -41.56
N SER A 228 0.92 3.84 -42.13
CA SER A 228 0.43 2.70 -41.35
C SER A 228 1.43 2.24 -40.29
N SER A 229 2.71 2.10 -40.69
CA SER A 229 3.81 1.72 -39.78
C SER A 229 4.02 2.74 -38.65
N LEU A 230 3.86 4.04 -38.96
CA LEU A 230 3.95 5.10 -37.93
C LEU A 230 2.80 5.03 -36.94
N TYR A 231 1.57 4.73 -37.38
CA TYR A 231 0.43 4.53 -36.49
C TYR A 231 0.62 3.31 -35.56
N ASP A 232 1.19 2.20 -36.07
CA ASP A 232 1.50 1.02 -35.25
C ASP A 232 2.56 1.34 -34.19
N LYS A 233 3.59 2.10 -34.56
CA LYS A 233 4.59 2.60 -33.61
C LYS A 233 3.97 3.50 -32.54
N LYS A 234 3.08 4.43 -32.94
CA LYS A 234 2.34 5.30 -32.00
C LYS A 234 1.48 4.49 -31.04
N LYS A 235 0.77 3.49 -31.52
CA LYS A 235 -0.02 2.58 -30.69
C LYS A 235 0.86 1.88 -29.66
N THR A 236 1.99 1.30 -30.07
CA THR A 236 2.96 0.65 -29.17
C THR A 236 3.49 1.63 -28.12
N ALA A 237 3.81 2.86 -28.48
CA ALA A 237 4.24 3.90 -27.56
C ALA A 237 3.14 4.26 -26.55
N GLN A 238 1.89 4.29 -26.99
CA GLN A 238 0.72 4.56 -26.16
C GLN A 238 0.46 3.43 -25.16
N ASP A 239 0.59 2.17 -25.60
CA ASP A 239 0.48 0.99 -24.73
C ASP A 239 1.61 0.99 -23.68
N THR A 240 2.83 1.37 -24.09
CA THR A 240 3.96 1.55 -23.17
C THR A 240 3.67 2.62 -22.12
N LEU A 241 3.14 3.77 -22.52
CA LEU A 241 2.74 4.84 -21.61
C LEU A 241 1.68 4.38 -20.60
N ASN A 242 0.66 3.65 -21.05
CA ASN A 242 -0.37 3.10 -20.18
C ASN A 242 0.22 2.11 -19.17
N ASN A 243 1.12 1.22 -19.60
CA ASN A 243 1.81 0.27 -18.74
C ASN A 243 2.68 0.98 -17.69
N LEU A 244 3.34 2.09 -18.06
CA LEU A 244 4.10 2.92 -17.12
C LEU A 244 3.21 3.51 -16.02
N TYR A 245 2.00 4.00 -16.36
CA TYR A 245 1.06 4.51 -15.36
C TYR A 245 0.59 3.41 -14.41
N VAL A 246 0.23 2.23 -14.93
CA VAL A 246 -0.20 1.09 -14.10
C VAL A 246 0.92 0.63 -13.18
N SER A 247 2.14 0.51 -13.70
CA SER A 247 3.30 0.11 -12.91
C SER A 247 3.65 1.16 -11.85
N LYS A 248 3.61 2.45 -12.20
CA LYS A 248 3.80 3.55 -11.26
C LYS A 248 2.83 3.47 -10.09
N ASP A 249 1.53 3.33 -10.36
CA ASP A 249 0.51 3.25 -9.31
C ASP A 249 0.79 2.08 -8.34
N LYS A 250 1.14 0.91 -8.88
CA LYS A 250 1.46 -0.28 -8.10
C LYS A 250 2.73 -0.10 -7.26
N ASP A 251 3.80 0.37 -7.87
CA ASP A 251 5.11 0.45 -7.20
C ASP A 251 5.16 1.60 -6.20
N VAL A 252 4.50 2.72 -6.48
CA VAL A 252 4.33 3.84 -5.53
C VAL A 252 3.50 3.39 -4.32
N LYS A 253 2.41 2.63 -4.52
CA LYS A 253 1.63 2.06 -3.41
C LYS A 253 2.46 1.10 -2.56
N ALA A 254 3.29 0.26 -3.17
CA ALA A 254 4.17 -0.65 -2.45
C ALA A 254 5.24 0.13 -1.64
N ALA A 255 5.87 1.13 -2.24
CA ALA A 255 6.83 1.98 -1.55
C ALA A 255 6.18 2.81 -0.43
N GLN A 256 4.96 3.32 -0.62
CA GLN A 256 4.20 4.02 0.41
C GLN A 256 3.85 3.08 1.59
N ALA A 257 3.49 1.83 1.30
CA ALA A 257 3.24 0.84 2.35
C ALA A 257 4.50 0.56 3.18
N ALA A 258 5.69 0.55 2.55
CA ALA A 258 6.96 0.42 3.26
C ALA A 258 7.23 1.63 4.19
N VAL A 259 6.94 2.86 3.75
CA VAL A 259 7.01 4.07 4.58
C VAL A 259 6.07 3.96 5.78
N ASN A 260 4.82 3.57 5.55
CA ASN A 260 3.82 3.42 6.60
C ASN A 260 4.25 2.37 7.63
N SER A 261 4.79 1.22 7.17
CA SER A 261 5.31 0.17 8.05
C SER A 261 6.47 0.65 8.91
N ALA A 262 7.42 1.39 8.31
CA ALA A 262 8.55 1.96 9.03
C ALA A 262 8.10 3.00 10.07
N ASN A 263 7.16 3.88 9.73
CA ASN A 263 6.58 4.84 10.66
C ASN A 263 5.87 4.14 11.82
N THR A 264 5.02 3.14 11.54
CA THR A 264 4.32 2.37 12.58
C THR A 264 5.30 1.69 13.52
N SER A 265 6.43 1.17 13.01
CA SER A 265 7.48 0.62 13.85
C SER A 265 8.10 1.67 14.78
N GLY A 266 8.34 2.87 14.27
CA GLY A 266 8.80 4.02 15.06
C GLY A 266 7.81 4.43 16.15
N ASP A 267 6.52 4.48 15.83
CA ASP A 267 5.45 4.83 16.77
C ASP A 267 5.36 3.82 17.92
N ILE A 268 5.53 2.52 17.63
CA ILE A 268 5.56 1.47 18.65
C ILE A 268 6.76 1.67 19.60
N ILE A 269 7.93 1.99 19.05
CA ILE A 269 9.13 2.22 19.88
C ILE A 269 8.95 3.49 20.73
N GLN A 270 8.40 4.55 20.16
CA GLN A 270 8.13 5.79 20.88
C GLN A 270 7.09 5.56 21.99
N LYS A 271 6.07 4.75 21.73
CA LYS A 271 5.12 4.34 22.75
C LYS A 271 5.82 3.59 23.89
N ASN A 272 6.72 2.65 23.57
CA ASN A 272 7.48 1.91 24.57
C ASN A 272 8.39 2.86 25.42
N ILE A 273 9.00 3.87 24.80
CA ILE A 273 9.75 4.90 25.50
C ILE A 273 8.86 5.69 26.46
N ASN A 274 7.65 6.05 26.03
CA ASN A 274 6.69 6.75 26.89
C ASN A 274 6.21 5.85 28.04
N ASP A 275 5.92 4.59 27.76
CA ASP A 275 5.51 3.58 28.76
C ASP A 275 6.65 3.21 29.74
N SER A 276 7.89 3.62 29.46
CA SER A 276 9.04 3.49 30.34
C SER A 276 9.06 4.54 31.46
N THR A 277 8.08 5.43 31.53
CA THR A 277 7.94 6.46 32.56
C THR A 277 6.64 6.28 33.29
N ILE A 278 6.70 6.15 34.61
CA ILE A 278 5.51 6.13 35.47
C ILE A 278 5.22 7.57 35.91
N THR A 279 4.05 8.08 35.49
CA THR A 279 3.53 9.37 35.91
C THR A 279 2.33 9.20 36.84
N ALA A 280 2.19 10.05 37.82
CA ALA A 280 1.04 10.08 38.71
C ALA A 280 -0.20 10.60 37.95
N ASP A 281 -1.28 9.85 38.01
CA ASP A 281 -2.58 10.23 37.40
C ASP A 281 -3.53 10.93 38.36
N ALA A 282 -3.17 10.99 39.65
CA ALA A 282 -3.89 11.70 40.72
C ALA A 282 -2.89 12.16 41.80
N ASP A 283 -3.31 13.09 42.65
CA ASP A 283 -2.56 13.49 43.84
C ASP A 283 -2.52 12.35 44.86
N GLY A 284 -1.42 12.23 45.61
CA GLY A 284 -1.29 11.18 46.58
C GLY A 284 -0.03 11.25 47.41
N TYR A 285 0.21 10.20 48.21
CA TYR A 285 1.44 10.01 48.92
C TYR A 285 1.94 8.56 48.80
N VAL A 286 3.27 8.38 48.77
CA VAL A 286 3.94 7.09 48.64
C VAL A 286 3.84 6.30 49.95
N MET A 287 3.29 5.11 49.84
CA MET A 287 3.19 4.18 50.97
C MET A 287 4.39 3.25 51.02
N GLU A 288 4.77 2.71 49.87
CA GLU A 288 5.81 1.69 49.78
C GLU A 288 6.51 1.76 48.44
N LEU A 289 7.80 1.44 48.44
CA LEU A 289 8.66 1.28 47.28
C LEU A 289 9.23 -0.14 47.31
N PRO A 290 8.59 -1.11 46.66
CA PRO A 290 9.00 -2.51 46.70
C PRO A 290 10.34 -2.78 46.02
N TYR A 291 10.79 -1.91 45.14
CA TYR A 291 12.00 -2.05 44.32
C TYR A 291 12.92 -0.86 44.49
N LYS A 292 14.18 -1.04 44.07
CA LYS A 292 15.24 -0.01 44.10
C LYS A 292 15.71 0.30 42.70
N GLU A 293 16.36 1.46 42.54
CA GLU A 293 17.08 1.80 41.34
C GLU A 293 18.13 0.74 40.97
N GLY A 294 18.23 0.44 39.69
CA GLY A 294 19.12 -0.57 39.16
C GLY A 294 18.57 -1.99 39.14
N GLU A 295 17.45 -2.27 39.79
CA GLU A 295 16.80 -3.58 39.75
C GLU A 295 16.05 -3.84 38.44
N VAL A 296 15.95 -5.10 38.05
CA VAL A 296 15.19 -5.52 36.88
C VAL A 296 13.79 -5.97 37.31
N ILE A 297 12.77 -5.40 36.68
CA ILE A 297 11.38 -5.68 37.01
C ILE A 297 10.62 -6.23 35.79
N ALA A 298 9.67 -7.12 36.04
CA ALA A 298 8.71 -7.56 35.01
C ALA A 298 7.53 -6.58 34.88
N ALA A 299 6.87 -6.59 33.72
CA ALA A 299 5.70 -5.78 33.46
C ALA A 299 4.58 -6.03 34.48
N GLY A 300 3.91 -4.97 34.91
CA GLY A 300 2.76 -5.05 35.81
C GLY A 300 3.06 -5.16 37.32
N TYR A 301 4.34 -5.35 37.70
CA TYR A 301 4.68 -5.33 39.12
C TYR A 301 4.74 -3.90 39.66
N PRO A 302 4.16 -3.64 40.84
CA PRO A 302 4.10 -2.29 41.39
C PRO A 302 5.46 -1.79 41.83
N VAL A 303 5.90 -0.66 41.30
CA VAL A 303 7.15 0.06 41.70
C VAL A 303 6.85 1.06 42.81
N VAL A 304 5.72 1.74 42.71
CA VAL A 304 5.26 2.68 43.72
C VAL A 304 3.86 2.28 44.15
N VAL A 305 3.70 1.99 45.45
CA VAL A 305 2.40 1.79 46.07
C VAL A 305 2.01 3.08 46.78
N ALA A 306 0.90 3.67 46.37
CA ALA A 306 0.47 4.98 46.84
C ALA A 306 -0.98 4.98 47.35
N LYS A 307 -1.32 6.01 48.11
CA LYS A 307 -2.69 6.33 48.47
C LYS A 307 -3.07 7.67 47.84
N SER A 308 -4.18 7.67 47.09
CA SER A 308 -4.79 8.91 46.59
C SER A 308 -5.33 9.75 47.74
N THR A 309 -5.14 11.06 47.68
CA THR A 309 -5.68 12.04 48.63
C THR A 309 -7.02 12.57 48.15
#